data_eb6d82bbb59e1bcc82b7999bb1866943
#
_entry.id   eb6d82bbb59e1bcc82b7999bb1866943
#
_cell.length_a   1.000
_cell.length_b   1.000
_cell.length_c   1.000
_cell.angle_alpha   90.00
_cell.angle_beta   90.00
_cell.angle_gamma   90.00
#
_symmetry.space_group_name_H-M   'P 1'
#
loop_
_entity.id
_entity.type
_entity.pdbx_description
1 polymer ?
#
loop_
_entity_poly.entity_id
_entity_poly.type
_entity_poly.pdbx_seq_one_letter_code
_entity_poly.pdbx_strand_id
1 'polypeptide(L)'
;MKSFLISLTTILFWSGAFAAPPSLSVAGYPSIQAALDANPGKVLVVPPGDHEISEKIRLRGKGSGLAGAGRIIQTNPGQPHLEIEDAVAVEVRDLSLARPEGKNETRHEAIVAIRCRDLVIENVRILDNWSSAGTITLRECRDARISHCLVRNYMRISIDDRTASEDWGYAFRCTDGTAISLDRSSGCLIEGNRIVEERLVPTREVREQHGLGDFVKKNPVKGKIVNDVMWNADYSDAWQQGSAIVVNAPKDSSMTRLIGNQIENAAQGIDIHSDQVIVADNFVVNAFIGMKAMHGSRNVLINGNQFVRNSLWAIGLMPGTGADAGNSDGGSIVANNLISRFGEGDAAWIWGRERSPFKFDNGQEADDPPLRDVLVQGNVVDCIGEPLYRYAVIVAGGEDGPKGLRFDNNLFAPGWDGVANVELLP
;
A
#
# COMPACT_ATOMS: atom_id res chain seq x y z
N MET A 1 39.39 -19.58 -61.10
CA MET A 1 38.23 -20.06 -60.36
C MET A 1 38.70 -21.01 -59.29
N LYS A 2 38.73 -20.58 -58.02
CA LYS A 2 39.07 -21.43 -56.88
C LYS A 2 37.80 -21.60 -56.03
N SER A 3 37.28 -22.84 -56.01
CA SER A 3 36.12 -23.21 -55.23
C SER A 3 36.48 -23.35 -53.76
N PHE A 4 35.83 -22.62 -52.87
CA PHE A 4 35.94 -22.79 -51.43
C PHE A 4 34.80 -23.75 -50.99
N LEU A 5 35.18 -24.90 -50.48
CA LEU A 5 34.25 -25.80 -49.77
C LEU A 5 34.14 -25.32 -48.34
N ILE A 6 32.93 -24.91 -47.90
CA ILE A 6 32.62 -24.65 -46.51
C ILE A 6 32.09 -25.98 -45.92
N SER A 7 32.86 -26.52 -44.99
CA SER A 7 32.45 -27.70 -44.21
C SER A 7 31.56 -27.22 -43.04
N LEU A 8 30.29 -27.63 -43.06
CA LEU A 8 29.31 -27.35 -42.02
C LEU A 8 29.46 -28.42 -40.92
N THR A 9 30.10 -28.06 -39.81
CA THR A 9 30.21 -28.94 -38.63
C THR A 9 28.94 -28.77 -37.80
N THR A 10 28.06 -29.76 -37.81
CA THR A 10 26.85 -29.80 -36.99
C THR A 10 27.23 -30.10 -35.54
N ILE A 11 27.16 -29.10 -34.67
CA ILE A 11 27.33 -29.29 -33.22
C ILE A 11 25.95 -29.76 -32.67
N LEU A 12 25.88 -31.02 -32.33
CA LEU A 12 24.74 -31.59 -31.56
C LEU A 12 24.85 -31.11 -30.10
N PHE A 13 24.00 -30.16 -29.74
CA PHE A 13 23.78 -29.85 -28.33
C PHE A 13 22.96 -30.98 -27.69
N TRP A 14 23.60 -31.76 -26.87
CA TRP A 14 22.95 -32.72 -26.01
C TRP A 14 22.32 -31.98 -24.84
N SER A 15 21.04 -31.65 -24.96
CA SER A 15 20.24 -31.12 -23.86
C SER A 15 19.90 -32.28 -22.90
N GLY A 16 20.85 -32.62 -22.07
CA GLY A 16 20.59 -33.46 -20.90
C GLY A 16 19.65 -32.67 -19.98
N ALA A 17 18.39 -33.03 -19.94
CA ALA A 17 17.49 -32.56 -18.89
C ALA A 17 18.01 -33.12 -17.57
N PHE A 18 18.77 -32.31 -16.83
CA PHE A 18 19.03 -32.62 -15.43
C PHE A 18 17.69 -32.59 -14.72
N ALA A 19 17.19 -33.76 -14.31
CA ALA A 19 16.05 -33.84 -13.42
C ALA A 19 16.41 -33.02 -12.16
N ALA A 20 15.63 -31.98 -11.86
CA ALA A 20 15.78 -31.26 -10.62
C ALA A 20 15.74 -32.27 -9.45
N PRO A 21 16.57 -32.11 -8.43
CA PRO A 21 16.53 -33.02 -7.28
C PRO A 21 15.10 -33.06 -6.71
N PRO A 22 14.62 -34.21 -6.26
CA PRO A 22 13.27 -34.33 -5.72
C PRO A 22 13.06 -33.30 -4.61
N SER A 23 12.14 -32.38 -4.84
CA SER A 23 11.81 -31.34 -3.88
C SER A 23 11.17 -31.97 -2.67
N LEU A 24 11.62 -31.63 -1.46
CA LEU A 24 11.01 -32.07 -0.21
C LEU A 24 9.57 -31.55 -0.15
N SER A 25 8.61 -32.43 0.08
CA SER A 25 7.19 -32.07 0.10
C SER A 25 6.61 -32.17 1.50
N VAL A 26 5.60 -31.38 1.80
CA VAL A 26 4.79 -31.54 3.03
C VAL A 26 3.88 -32.78 2.97
N ALA A 27 3.70 -33.39 1.80
CA ALA A 27 2.94 -34.60 1.64
C ALA A 27 3.58 -35.74 2.47
N GLY A 28 2.74 -36.52 3.14
CA GLY A 28 3.21 -37.62 4.00
C GLY A 28 3.48 -37.23 5.47
N TYR A 29 3.39 -35.94 5.78
CA TYR A 29 3.42 -35.47 7.16
C TYR A 29 1.99 -35.19 7.68
N PRO A 30 1.75 -35.29 9.00
CA PRO A 30 0.41 -35.03 9.56
C PRO A 30 -0.04 -33.57 9.45
N SER A 31 0.89 -32.64 9.25
CA SER A 31 0.62 -31.22 9.02
C SER A 31 1.79 -30.55 8.33
N ILE A 32 1.57 -29.37 7.74
CA ILE A 32 2.63 -28.51 7.18
C ILE A 32 3.66 -28.18 8.26
N GLN A 33 3.20 -27.87 9.49
CA GLN A 33 4.12 -27.56 10.59
C GLN A 33 5.00 -28.77 10.96
N ALA A 34 4.42 -29.96 11.04
CA ALA A 34 5.20 -31.18 11.32
C ALA A 34 6.26 -31.47 10.24
N ALA A 35 5.96 -31.16 8.98
CA ALA A 35 6.92 -31.28 7.90
C ALA A 35 8.08 -30.28 8.06
N LEU A 36 7.79 -29.03 8.40
CA LEU A 36 8.81 -27.98 8.64
C LEU A 36 9.69 -28.33 9.86
N ASP A 37 9.10 -28.82 10.94
CA ASP A 37 9.82 -29.19 12.16
C ASP A 37 10.77 -30.38 11.92
N ALA A 38 10.38 -31.30 11.04
CA ALA A 38 11.22 -32.42 10.64
C ALA A 38 12.33 -32.05 9.63
N ASN A 39 12.24 -30.89 8.96
CA ASN A 39 13.16 -30.47 7.92
C ASN A 39 13.63 -29.02 8.12
N PRO A 40 14.29 -28.70 9.22
CA PRO A 40 14.72 -27.35 9.51
C PRO A 40 15.67 -26.81 8.44
N GLY A 41 15.50 -25.55 8.07
CA GLY A 41 16.35 -24.88 7.07
C GLY A 41 16.14 -25.34 5.63
N LYS A 42 15.00 -25.94 5.32
CA LYS A 42 14.63 -26.37 3.97
C LYS A 42 13.38 -25.66 3.47
N VAL A 43 13.34 -25.46 2.17
CA VAL A 43 12.10 -25.03 1.48
C VAL A 43 11.32 -26.29 1.12
N LEU A 44 10.08 -26.38 1.63
CA LEU A 44 9.19 -27.52 1.40
C LEU A 44 8.13 -27.17 0.38
N VAL A 45 7.80 -28.13 -0.47
CA VAL A 45 6.75 -27.99 -1.46
C VAL A 45 5.38 -28.31 -0.84
N VAL A 46 4.46 -27.38 -0.95
CA VAL A 46 3.04 -27.57 -0.69
C VAL A 46 2.38 -27.99 -2.02
N PRO A 47 1.96 -29.24 -2.18
CA PRO A 47 1.42 -29.72 -3.45
C PRO A 47 0.09 -29.03 -3.79
N PRO A 48 -0.34 -29.05 -5.07
CA PRO A 48 -1.64 -28.53 -5.46
C PRO A 48 -2.78 -29.14 -4.65
N GLY A 49 -3.79 -28.33 -4.34
CA GLY A 49 -4.96 -28.70 -3.55
C GLY A 49 -5.13 -27.79 -2.34
N ASP A 50 -6.18 -28.07 -1.58
CA ASP A 50 -6.54 -27.31 -0.39
C ASP A 50 -5.94 -27.94 0.85
N HIS A 51 -5.24 -27.12 1.65
CA HIS A 51 -4.61 -27.49 2.89
C HIS A 51 -5.21 -26.67 4.03
N GLU A 52 -6.19 -27.21 4.72
CA GLU A 52 -6.83 -26.54 5.84
C GLU A 52 -5.91 -26.51 7.06
N ILE A 53 -5.84 -25.34 7.70
CA ILE A 53 -5.15 -25.13 8.96
C ILE A 53 -6.05 -24.38 9.94
N SER A 54 -5.92 -24.64 11.23
CA SER A 54 -6.57 -23.87 12.30
C SER A 54 -5.57 -23.15 13.19
N GLU A 55 -4.32 -23.57 13.13
CA GLU A 55 -3.19 -22.93 13.80
C GLU A 55 -2.26 -22.33 12.78
N LYS A 56 -1.58 -21.26 13.16
CA LYS A 56 -0.58 -20.61 12.29
C LYS A 56 0.59 -21.52 11.99
N ILE A 57 1.11 -21.45 10.79
CA ILE A 57 2.37 -22.07 10.41
C ILE A 57 3.51 -21.15 10.81
N ARG A 58 4.52 -21.68 11.49
CA ARG A 58 5.70 -20.94 11.93
C ARG A 58 6.92 -21.30 11.09
N LEU A 59 7.53 -20.28 10.48
CA LEU A 59 8.81 -20.41 9.80
C LEU A 59 9.89 -19.75 10.64
N ARG A 60 10.92 -20.51 10.98
CA ARG A 60 11.99 -20.08 11.89
C ARG A 60 13.37 -20.49 11.36
N GLY A 61 14.39 -19.82 11.88
CA GLY A 61 15.77 -20.14 11.58
C GLY A 61 16.23 -19.61 10.23
N LYS A 62 17.20 -20.32 9.63
CA LYS A 62 17.83 -19.90 8.38
C LYS A 62 17.44 -20.82 7.24
N GLY A 63 17.01 -20.24 6.11
CA GLY A 63 16.76 -20.97 4.86
C GLY A 63 15.49 -21.81 4.85
N SER A 64 14.62 -21.71 5.88
CA SER A 64 13.31 -22.37 5.89
C SER A 64 12.38 -21.74 4.88
N GLY A 65 11.39 -22.48 4.38
CA GLY A 65 10.42 -21.89 3.47
C GLY A 65 9.31 -22.83 3.06
N LEU A 66 8.36 -22.25 2.34
CA LEU A 66 7.26 -22.96 1.67
C LEU A 66 7.16 -22.47 0.24
N ALA A 67 7.03 -23.42 -0.68
CA ALA A 67 6.83 -23.10 -2.09
C ALA A 67 5.82 -24.09 -2.71
N GLY A 68 5.26 -23.74 -3.87
CA GLY A 68 4.42 -24.66 -4.64
C GLY A 68 2.99 -24.17 -4.84
N ALA A 69 2.20 -24.89 -5.61
CA ALA A 69 0.88 -24.47 -6.07
C ALA A 69 -0.26 -24.80 -5.09
N GLY A 70 0.04 -25.10 -3.84
CA GLY A 70 -0.97 -25.40 -2.81
C GLY A 70 -1.73 -24.17 -2.34
N ARG A 71 -2.98 -24.37 -1.91
CA ARG A 71 -3.80 -23.34 -1.27
C ARG A 71 -3.93 -23.63 0.22
N ILE A 72 -3.36 -22.77 1.05
CA ILE A 72 -3.46 -22.87 2.50
C ILE A 72 -4.70 -22.10 2.97
N ILE A 73 -5.63 -22.79 3.60
CA ILE A 73 -6.91 -22.24 4.06
C ILE A 73 -6.88 -22.13 5.58
N GLN A 74 -6.82 -20.89 6.12
CA GLN A 74 -6.89 -20.65 7.56
C GLN A 74 -8.34 -20.62 8.03
N THR A 75 -8.74 -21.62 8.79
CA THR A 75 -10.13 -21.77 9.27
C THR A 75 -10.41 -21.04 10.58
N ASN A 76 -9.35 -20.58 11.28
CA ASN A 76 -9.46 -19.85 12.54
C ASN A 76 -9.22 -18.34 12.29
N PRO A 77 -10.24 -17.46 12.38
CA PRO A 77 -10.07 -16.02 12.20
C PRO A 77 -9.20 -15.37 13.29
N GLY A 78 -8.91 -16.06 14.39
CA GLY A 78 -8.01 -15.61 15.45
C GLY A 78 -6.53 -15.91 15.21
N GLN A 79 -6.14 -16.39 14.03
CA GLN A 79 -4.77 -16.75 13.69
C GLN A 79 -4.35 -16.22 12.34
N PRO A 80 -3.07 -15.81 12.11
CA PRO A 80 -2.51 -15.61 10.80
C PRO A 80 -2.35 -16.94 10.06
N HIS A 81 -2.08 -16.90 8.76
CA HIS A 81 -1.66 -18.11 8.03
C HIS A 81 -0.21 -18.44 8.36
N LEU A 82 0.69 -17.48 8.16
CA LEU A 82 2.13 -17.66 8.35
C LEU A 82 2.67 -16.63 9.35
N GLU A 83 3.47 -17.10 10.28
CA GLU A 83 4.29 -16.28 11.18
C GLU A 83 5.77 -16.62 10.96
N ILE A 84 6.55 -15.61 10.64
CA ILE A 84 7.99 -15.71 10.36
C ILE A 84 8.69 -14.86 11.41
N GLU A 85 9.49 -15.45 12.29
CA GLU A 85 10.07 -14.70 13.39
C GLU A 85 11.55 -15.08 13.61
N ASP A 86 12.39 -14.06 13.83
CA ASP A 86 13.82 -14.19 14.09
C ASP A 86 14.52 -15.07 13.03
N ALA A 87 14.19 -14.85 11.76
CA ALA A 87 14.56 -15.73 10.67
C ALA A 87 15.41 -15.03 9.60
N VAL A 88 16.24 -15.80 8.91
CA VAL A 88 17.14 -15.28 7.86
C VAL A 88 16.99 -16.12 6.59
N ALA A 89 16.89 -15.45 5.44
CA ALA A 89 16.80 -16.08 4.12
C ALA A 89 15.62 -17.07 4.02
N VAL A 90 14.46 -16.66 4.54
CA VAL A 90 13.22 -17.45 4.43
C VAL A 90 12.54 -17.15 3.11
N GLU A 91 11.95 -18.17 2.50
CA GLU A 91 11.25 -18.07 1.22
C GLU A 91 9.81 -18.55 1.33
N VAL A 92 8.87 -17.73 0.81
CA VAL A 92 7.45 -18.09 0.63
C VAL A 92 7.10 -17.82 -0.82
N ARG A 93 6.86 -18.86 -1.61
CA ARG A 93 6.67 -18.70 -3.06
C ARG A 93 5.51 -19.54 -3.61
N ASP A 94 4.87 -18.98 -4.66
CA ASP A 94 3.92 -19.68 -5.53
C ASP A 94 2.66 -20.23 -4.81
N LEU A 95 2.39 -19.79 -3.60
CA LEU A 95 1.28 -20.26 -2.77
C LEU A 95 0.02 -19.42 -2.94
N SER A 96 -1.12 -20.01 -2.60
CA SER A 96 -2.35 -19.27 -2.35
C SER A 96 -2.72 -19.34 -0.87
N LEU A 97 -3.05 -18.19 -0.27
CA LEU A 97 -3.54 -18.08 1.10
C LEU A 97 -4.98 -17.55 1.05
N ALA A 98 -5.89 -18.21 1.75
CA ALA A 98 -7.31 -17.86 1.75
C ALA A 98 -7.96 -18.16 3.10
N ARG A 99 -9.15 -17.58 3.32
CA ARG A 99 -10.05 -17.93 4.42
C ARG A 99 -11.36 -18.47 3.87
N PRO A 100 -12.04 -19.36 4.59
CA PRO A 100 -13.36 -19.83 4.19
C PRO A 100 -14.36 -18.67 4.21
N GLU A 101 -15.38 -18.75 3.36
CA GLU A 101 -16.51 -17.83 3.39
C GLU A 101 -17.11 -17.74 4.81
N GLY A 102 -17.48 -16.54 5.25
CA GLY A 102 -17.96 -16.25 6.60
C GLY A 102 -16.89 -16.21 7.69
N LYS A 103 -15.62 -16.52 7.38
CA LYS A 103 -14.47 -16.40 8.29
C LYS A 103 -13.38 -15.45 7.77
N ASN A 104 -13.74 -14.62 6.82
CA ASN A 104 -12.82 -13.67 6.16
C ASN A 104 -12.44 -12.51 7.08
N GLU A 105 -13.37 -12.04 7.93
CA GLU A 105 -13.11 -10.96 8.86
C GLU A 105 -12.19 -11.41 10.00
N THR A 106 -11.10 -10.70 10.16
CA THR A 106 -10.06 -11.04 11.13
C THR A 106 -9.38 -9.78 11.67
N ARG A 107 -8.58 -9.93 12.71
CA ARG A 107 -7.63 -8.93 13.19
C ARG A 107 -6.18 -9.33 12.89
N HIS A 108 -5.99 -10.42 12.15
CA HIS A 108 -4.67 -11.00 11.90
C HIS A 108 -4.27 -10.89 10.45
N GLU A 109 -3.01 -10.81 10.25
CA GLU A 109 -2.33 -10.85 8.97
C GLU A 109 -2.54 -12.21 8.26
N ALA A 110 -2.37 -12.23 6.95
CA ALA A 110 -2.12 -13.50 6.26
C ALA A 110 -0.66 -13.92 6.47
N ILE A 111 0.28 -12.99 6.31
CA ILE A 111 1.69 -13.21 6.58
C ILE A 111 2.19 -12.11 7.52
N VAL A 112 2.77 -12.51 8.64
CA VAL A 112 3.50 -11.60 9.51
C VAL A 112 4.95 -12.04 9.64
N ALA A 113 5.88 -11.12 9.38
CA ALA A 113 7.31 -11.33 9.55
C ALA A 113 7.85 -10.34 10.59
N ILE A 114 8.59 -10.83 11.56
CA ILE A 114 9.09 -10.06 12.69
C ILE A 114 10.59 -10.31 12.85
N ARG A 115 11.40 -9.26 12.84
CA ARG A 115 12.87 -9.32 13.00
C ARG A 115 13.56 -10.28 12.02
N CYS A 116 13.09 -10.26 10.76
CA CYS A 116 13.62 -11.10 9.70
C CYS A 116 14.63 -10.34 8.83
N ARG A 117 15.54 -11.09 8.20
CA ARG A 117 16.47 -10.56 7.21
C ARG A 117 16.49 -11.45 5.96
N ASP A 118 16.68 -10.82 4.80
CA ASP A 118 16.74 -11.50 3.50
C ASP A 118 15.48 -12.37 3.24
N LEU A 119 14.32 -11.91 3.65
CA LEU A 119 13.03 -12.59 3.43
C LEU A 119 12.57 -12.40 1.98
N VAL A 120 12.10 -13.45 1.35
CA VAL A 120 11.49 -13.40 0.02
C VAL A 120 10.05 -13.91 0.09
N ILE A 121 9.11 -13.06 -0.31
CA ILE A 121 7.69 -13.41 -0.55
C ILE A 121 7.44 -13.13 -2.04
N GLU A 122 7.26 -14.19 -2.84
CA GLU A 122 7.18 -14.05 -4.29
C GLU A 122 6.04 -14.86 -4.88
N ASN A 123 5.29 -14.26 -5.81
CA ASN A 123 4.18 -14.90 -6.52
C ASN A 123 3.15 -15.57 -5.57
N VAL A 124 2.89 -14.92 -4.42
CA VAL A 124 1.89 -15.39 -3.45
C VAL A 124 0.56 -14.71 -3.72
N ARG A 125 -0.51 -15.48 -3.74
CA ARG A 125 -1.88 -14.97 -3.89
C ARG A 125 -2.58 -14.98 -2.54
N ILE A 126 -3.00 -13.83 -2.06
CA ILE A 126 -3.75 -13.67 -0.81
C ILE A 126 -5.13 -13.16 -1.17
N LEU A 127 -6.14 -13.96 -0.84
CA LEU A 127 -7.51 -13.73 -1.27
C LEU A 127 -8.42 -13.62 -0.05
N ASP A 128 -9.16 -12.51 -0.01
CA ASP A 128 -10.25 -12.29 0.94
C ASP A 128 -9.83 -12.42 2.43
N ASN A 129 -8.67 -11.83 2.78
CA ASN A 129 -8.24 -11.70 4.17
C ASN A 129 -8.61 -10.30 4.69
N TRP A 130 -9.86 -10.13 5.08
CA TRP A 130 -10.42 -8.85 5.52
C TRP A 130 -9.93 -8.50 6.92
N SER A 131 -8.77 -7.90 6.98
CA SER A 131 -8.08 -7.65 8.24
C SER A 131 -8.08 -6.18 8.62
N SER A 132 -8.19 -5.91 9.92
CA SER A 132 -7.87 -4.59 10.46
C SER A 132 -6.37 -4.37 10.68
N ALA A 133 -5.54 -5.42 10.52
CA ALA A 133 -4.09 -5.35 10.43
C ALA A 133 -3.62 -5.32 8.97
N GLY A 134 -2.33 -5.33 8.73
CA GLY A 134 -1.80 -5.55 7.39
C GLY A 134 -2.06 -6.99 6.90
N THR A 135 -2.24 -7.18 5.61
CA THR A 135 -2.37 -8.53 5.04
C THR A 135 -1.01 -9.21 4.97
N ILE A 136 0.01 -8.50 4.46
CA ILE A 136 1.42 -8.86 4.63
C ILE A 136 2.06 -7.77 5.49
N THR A 137 2.58 -8.15 6.64
CA THR A 137 3.22 -7.20 7.57
C THR A 137 4.66 -7.59 7.84
N LEU A 138 5.57 -6.64 7.62
CA LEU A 138 6.97 -6.72 8.01
C LEU A 138 7.20 -5.80 9.21
N ARG A 139 7.71 -6.34 10.33
CA ARG A 139 8.08 -5.58 11.52
C ARG A 139 9.55 -5.79 11.84
N GLU A 140 10.32 -4.71 11.93
CA GLU A 140 11.75 -4.76 12.25
C GLU A 140 12.56 -5.66 11.29
N CYS A 141 12.13 -5.73 10.02
CA CYS A 141 12.77 -6.55 9.01
C CYS A 141 13.80 -5.75 8.21
N ARG A 142 14.77 -6.46 7.63
CA ARG A 142 15.79 -5.87 6.76
C ARG A 142 15.94 -6.65 5.48
N ASP A 143 16.15 -5.93 4.38
CA ASP A 143 16.46 -6.48 3.06
C ASP A 143 15.43 -7.51 2.59
N ALA A 144 14.15 -7.28 2.95
CA ALA A 144 13.05 -8.15 2.53
C ALA A 144 12.55 -7.77 1.14
N ARG A 145 12.10 -8.77 0.39
CA ARG A 145 11.48 -8.60 -0.92
C ARG A 145 10.07 -9.18 -0.93
N ILE A 146 9.10 -8.38 -1.36
CA ILE A 146 7.73 -8.80 -1.67
C ILE A 146 7.49 -8.49 -3.14
N SER A 147 7.38 -9.52 -3.99
CA SER A 147 7.32 -9.32 -5.43
C SER A 147 6.30 -10.22 -6.12
N HIS A 148 5.65 -9.66 -7.16
CA HIS A 148 4.70 -10.34 -8.05
C HIS A 148 3.53 -11.02 -7.30
N CYS A 149 3.20 -10.53 -6.10
CA CYS A 149 2.09 -11.04 -5.32
C CYS A 149 0.77 -10.43 -5.78
N LEU A 150 -0.32 -11.19 -5.58
CA LEU A 150 -1.68 -10.72 -5.72
C LEU A 150 -2.30 -10.61 -4.31
N VAL A 151 -2.68 -9.42 -3.90
CA VAL A 151 -3.50 -9.20 -2.71
C VAL A 151 -4.87 -8.69 -3.15
N ARG A 152 -5.91 -9.47 -2.91
CA ARG A 152 -7.28 -9.12 -3.30
C ARG A 152 -8.19 -9.11 -2.07
N ASN A 153 -9.01 -8.06 -1.95
CA ASN A 153 -9.97 -7.88 -0.87
C ASN A 153 -9.32 -7.99 0.52
N TYR A 154 -8.55 -7.00 0.85
CA TYR A 154 -7.80 -6.93 2.10
C TYR A 154 -8.47 -6.03 3.14
N MET A 155 -9.38 -5.15 2.72
CA MET A 155 -9.99 -4.16 3.61
C MET A 155 -11.18 -4.77 4.37
N ARG A 156 -11.33 -4.32 5.59
CA ARG A 156 -12.45 -4.63 6.45
C ARG A 156 -13.40 -3.43 6.51
N ILE A 157 -14.69 -3.70 6.53
CA ILE A 157 -15.67 -2.68 6.88
C ILE A 157 -15.67 -2.56 8.40
N SER A 158 -15.36 -1.38 8.92
CA SER A 158 -15.37 -1.13 10.35
C SER A 158 -15.83 0.29 10.65
N ILE A 159 -16.62 0.40 11.69
CA ILE A 159 -16.84 1.66 12.38
C ILE A 159 -15.86 1.66 13.53
N ASP A 160 -14.91 2.57 13.50
CA ASP A 160 -13.85 2.62 14.47
C ASP A 160 -14.10 3.77 15.45
N ASP A 161 -14.17 3.46 16.72
CA ASP A 161 -14.34 4.42 17.82
C ASP A 161 -13.11 5.31 18.04
N ARG A 162 -11.92 4.94 17.50
CA ARG A 162 -10.73 5.81 17.48
C ARG A 162 -10.98 7.13 16.76
N THR A 163 -12.03 7.20 15.97
CA THR A 163 -12.40 8.39 15.22
C THR A 163 -13.43 9.26 15.94
N ALA A 164 -13.92 8.81 17.08
CA ALA A 164 -14.81 9.56 17.94
C ALA A 164 -14.02 10.22 19.07
N SER A 165 -13.59 11.45 18.89
CA SER A 165 -12.94 12.25 19.93
C SER A 165 -13.37 13.69 19.87
N GLU A 166 -13.24 14.40 21.00
CA GLU A 166 -13.52 15.84 21.06
C GLU A 166 -12.57 16.63 20.15
N ASP A 167 -11.34 16.16 19.98
CA ASP A 167 -10.33 16.82 19.15
C ASP A 167 -10.55 16.57 17.65
N TRP A 168 -10.91 15.36 17.25
CA TRP A 168 -10.97 14.95 15.85
C TRP A 168 -12.39 14.81 15.30
N GLY A 169 -13.39 14.72 16.19
CA GLY A 169 -14.77 14.44 15.80
C GLY A 169 -14.92 13.03 15.23
N TYR A 170 -15.90 12.84 14.35
CA TYR A 170 -16.10 11.58 13.65
C TYR A 170 -15.39 11.60 12.32
N ALA A 171 -14.29 10.88 12.22
CA ALA A 171 -13.76 10.45 10.96
C ALA A 171 -14.43 9.12 10.60
N PHE A 172 -15.23 9.13 9.56
CA PHE A 172 -16.05 7.98 9.21
C PHE A 172 -15.22 6.94 8.50
N ARG A 173 -14.89 5.88 9.19
CA ARG A 173 -14.31 4.71 8.59
C ARG A 173 -15.40 3.78 8.15
N CYS A 174 -15.70 3.76 6.88
CA CYS A 174 -16.47 2.67 6.34
C CYS A 174 -15.57 1.51 5.92
N THR A 175 -14.32 1.77 5.59
CA THR A 175 -13.34 0.71 5.27
C THR A 175 -11.99 1.00 5.93
N ASP A 176 -11.31 -0.04 6.39
CA ASP A 176 -9.97 0.01 7.00
C ASP A 176 -9.20 -1.26 6.66
N GLY A 177 -7.88 -1.19 6.67
CA GLY A 177 -7.00 -2.31 6.41
C GLY A 177 -5.88 -1.96 5.44
N THR A 178 -4.83 -2.78 5.45
CA THR A 178 -3.63 -2.57 4.65
C THR A 178 -3.24 -3.84 3.91
N ALA A 179 -2.89 -3.73 2.63
CA ALA A 179 -2.44 -4.90 1.90
C ALA A 179 -1.00 -5.25 2.26
N ILE A 180 -0.07 -4.29 2.17
CA ILE A 180 1.36 -4.49 2.53
C ILE A 180 1.77 -3.40 3.52
N SER A 181 2.21 -3.80 4.70
CA SER A 181 2.66 -2.90 5.77
C SER A 181 4.10 -3.17 6.16
N LEU A 182 4.91 -2.13 6.20
CA LEU A 182 6.27 -2.14 6.71
C LEU A 182 6.34 -1.25 7.94
N ASP A 183 6.77 -1.79 9.06
CA ASP A 183 6.97 -1.06 10.31
C ASP A 183 8.40 -1.26 10.81
N ARG A 184 9.15 -0.19 11.07
CA ARG A 184 10.56 -0.23 11.50
C ARG A 184 11.42 -1.16 10.63
N SER A 185 11.19 -1.15 9.31
CA SER A 185 11.84 -2.03 8.36
C SER A 185 12.62 -1.24 7.34
N SER A 186 13.79 -1.75 6.93
CA SER A 186 14.71 -1.00 6.06
C SER A 186 15.27 -1.87 4.92
N GLY A 187 15.65 -1.23 3.81
CA GLY A 187 16.24 -1.90 2.66
C GLY A 187 15.26 -2.77 1.87
N CYS A 188 13.96 -2.64 2.12
CA CYS A 188 12.95 -3.50 1.53
C CYS A 188 12.64 -3.14 0.08
N LEU A 189 12.28 -4.17 -0.71
CA LEU A 189 11.82 -4.04 -2.09
C LEU A 189 10.41 -4.59 -2.22
N ILE A 190 9.47 -3.74 -2.61
CA ILE A 190 8.07 -4.09 -2.91
C ILE A 190 7.85 -3.85 -4.39
N GLU A 191 7.80 -4.93 -5.18
CA GLU A 191 7.93 -4.82 -6.63
C GLU A 191 6.88 -5.64 -7.40
N GLY A 192 6.27 -5.02 -8.40
CA GLY A 192 5.42 -5.72 -9.37
C GLY A 192 4.19 -6.41 -8.76
N ASN A 193 3.74 -5.99 -7.58
CA ASN A 193 2.58 -6.57 -6.94
C ASN A 193 1.29 -6.01 -7.53
N ARG A 194 0.25 -6.82 -7.56
CA ARG A 194 -1.11 -6.40 -7.87
C ARG A 194 -1.96 -6.41 -6.61
N ILE A 195 -2.50 -5.24 -6.27
CA ILE A 195 -3.33 -5.03 -5.07
C ILE A 195 -4.68 -4.51 -5.54
N VAL A 196 -5.76 -5.22 -5.22
CA VAL A 196 -7.12 -4.89 -5.70
C VAL A 196 -8.12 -5.01 -4.56
N GLU A 197 -8.93 -3.95 -4.36
CA GLU A 197 -10.04 -3.98 -3.42
C GLU A 197 -11.38 -3.84 -4.16
N GLU A 198 -12.13 -4.91 -4.27
CA GLU A 198 -13.42 -4.92 -4.96
C GLU A 198 -14.56 -4.35 -4.08
N ARG A 199 -14.31 -4.11 -2.79
CA ARG A 199 -15.27 -3.69 -1.77
C ARG A 199 -15.04 -2.27 -1.29
N LEU A 200 -14.31 -1.47 -2.04
CA LEU A 200 -13.92 -0.10 -1.65
C LEU A 200 -15.16 0.77 -1.33
N VAL A 201 -16.21 0.64 -2.12
CA VAL A 201 -17.48 1.32 -1.89
C VAL A 201 -18.52 0.30 -1.45
N PRO A 202 -18.91 0.30 -0.17
CA PRO A 202 -19.91 -0.65 0.33
C PRO A 202 -21.25 -0.49 -0.39
N THR A 203 -21.91 -1.60 -0.72
CA THR A 203 -23.28 -1.57 -1.24
C THR A 203 -24.25 -1.04 -0.19
N ARG A 204 -25.45 -0.69 -0.62
CA ARG A 204 -26.48 -0.19 0.29
C ARG A 204 -26.79 -1.20 1.41
N GLU A 205 -26.91 -2.47 1.06
CA GLU A 205 -27.21 -3.55 2.00
C GLU A 205 -26.12 -3.69 3.07
N VAL A 206 -24.84 -3.61 2.65
CA VAL A 206 -23.68 -3.65 3.55
C VAL A 206 -23.68 -2.42 4.47
N ARG A 207 -24.00 -1.23 3.95
CA ARG A 207 -24.12 -0.01 4.76
C ARG A 207 -25.18 -0.13 5.83
N GLU A 208 -26.36 -0.62 5.45
CA GLU A 208 -27.48 -0.85 6.38
C GLU A 208 -27.14 -1.90 7.43
N GLN A 209 -26.51 -3.01 7.03
CA GLN A 209 -26.07 -4.07 7.96
C GLN A 209 -25.12 -3.54 9.02
N HIS A 210 -24.19 -2.68 8.66
CA HIS A 210 -23.20 -2.10 9.58
C HIS A 210 -23.65 -0.79 10.23
N GLY A 211 -24.82 -0.26 9.90
CA GLY A 211 -25.35 0.99 10.45
C GLY A 211 -24.51 2.23 10.09
N LEU A 212 -23.81 2.22 8.97
CA LEU A 212 -22.83 3.24 8.60
C LEU A 212 -23.44 4.64 8.47
N GLY A 213 -24.66 4.75 7.93
CA GLY A 213 -25.36 6.03 7.77
C GLY A 213 -25.80 6.68 9.07
N ASP A 214 -26.02 5.87 10.11
CA ASP A 214 -26.56 6.33 11.39
C ASP A 214 -25.48 6.73 12.41
N PHE A 215 -24.24 6.36 12.14
CA PHE A 215 -23.18 6.49 13.14
C PHE A 215 -22.97 7.93 13.58
N VAL A 216 -22.94 8.87 12.67
CA VAL A 216 -22.83 10.32 12.96
C VAL A 216 -23.97 10.81 13.82
N LYS A 217 -25.19 10.43 13.47
CA LYS A 217 -26.40 10.89 14.13
C LYS A 217 -26.53 10.31 15.54
N LYS A 218 -26.00 9.10 15.76
CA LYS A 218 -26.02 8.45 17.08
C LYS A 218 -24.94 8.98 18.04
N ASN A 219 -23.87 9.54 17.51
CA ASN A 219 -22.73 9.97 18.31
C ASN A 219 -22.34 11.41 17.90
N PRO A 220 -23.03 12.41 18.43
CA PRO A 220 -23.00 13.79 17.94
C PRO A 220 -21.75 14.56 18.44
N VAL A 221 -20.54 14.11 18.11
CA VAL A 221 -19.31 14.86 18.36
C VAL A 221 -18.81 15.47 17.07
N LYS A 222 -18.65 16.77 17.03
CA LYS A 222 -18.12 17.54 15.93
C LYS A 222 -16.72 18.04 16.32
N GLY A 223 -15.73 17.69 15.58
CA GLY A 223 -14.35 18.07 15.86
C GLY A 223 -13.60 18.61 14.64
N LYS A 224 -12.27 18.65 14.71
CA LYS A 224 -11.39 19.26 13.68
C LYS A 224 -11.55 18.62 12.30
N ILE A 225 -11.71 17.30 12.21
CA ILE A 225 -11.83 16.58 10.93
C ILE A 225 -13.25 16.69 10.38
N VAL A 226 -14.25 16.68 11.25
CA VAL A 226 -15.65 16.78 10.85
C VAL A 226 -16.06 18.24 10.79
N ASN A 227 -16.13 18.79 9.59
CA ASN A 227 -16.66 20.12 9.35
C ASN A 227 -18.19 20.13 9.21
N ASP A 228 -18.78 21.32 9.03
CA ASP A 228 -20.22 21.47 8.92
C ASP A 228 -20.83 20.72 7.74
N VAL A 229 -20.11 20.57 6.64
CA VAL A 229 -20.58 19.85 5.45
C VAL A 229 -20.72 18.37 5.77
N MET A 230 -19.70 17.75 6.39
CA MET A 230 -19.76 16.35 6.81
C MET A 230 -20.81 16.13 7.88
N TRP A 231 -20.87 17.04 8.86
CA TRP A 231 -21.83 16.95 9.95
C TRP A 231 -23.27 16.91 9.48
N ASN A 232 -23.58 17.68 8.45
CA ASN A 232 -24.92 17.78 7.87
C ASN A 232 -25.17 16.75 6.76
N ALA A 233 -24.20 15.96 6.38
CA ALA A 233 -24.38 14.92 5.38
C ALA A 233 -25.27 13.78 5.93
N ASP A 234 -26.13 13.25 5.08
CA ASP A 234 -26.97 12.10 5.44
C ASP A 234 -26.15 10.82 5.64
N TYR A 235 -25.00 10.76 4.98
CA TYR A 235 -24.11 9.63 5.01
C TYR A 235 -22.66 10.07 4.78
N SER A 236 -21.74 9.44 5.47
CA SER A 236 -20.32 9.73 5.28
C SER A 236 -19.55 8.48 4.82
N ASP A 237 -19.85 8.03 3.64
CA ASP A 237 -19.04 7.08 2.87
C ASP A 237 -17.80 7.74 2.27
N ALA A 238 -17.70 9.04 2.47
CA ALA A 238 -16.60 9.85 1.95
C ALA A 238 -15.26 9.64 2.66
N TRP A 239 -15.23 8.92 3.79
CA TRP A 239 -13.99 8.70 4.53
C TRP A 239 -13.58 7.25 4.51
N GLN A 240 -12.51 6.97 3.81
CA GLN A 240 -11.94 5.65 3.71
C GLN A 240 -10.51 5.69 4.26
N GLN A 241 -10.21 4.73 5.12
CA GLN A 241 -8.90 4.59 5.76
C GLN A 241 -8.24 3.28 5.34
N GLY A 242 -6.98 3.15 5.68
CA GLY A 242 -6.16 2.02 5.26
C GLY A 242 -5.43 2.31 3.94
N SER A 243 -4.32 1.66 3.76
CA SER A 243 -3.44 1.92 2.63
C SER A 243 -3.15 0.61 1.91
N ALA A 244 -3.12 0.62 0.58
CA ALA A 244 -2.67 -0.56 -0.14
C ALA A 244 -1.23 -0.90 0.24
N ILE A 245 -0.35 0.11 0.27
CA ILE A 245 1.03 -0.04 0.78
C ILE A 245 1.31 1.06 1.78
N VAL A 246 1.81 0.70 2.97
CA VAL A 246 2.27 1.66 3.98
C VAL A 246 3.69 1.36 4.44
N VAL A 247 4.50 2.41 4.57
CA VAL A 247 5.85 2.34 5.17
C VAL A 247 5.88 3.26 6.37
N ASN A 248 5.95 2.68 7.56
CA ASN A 248 5.85 3.37 8.85
C ASN A 248 7.18 3.46 9.59
N ALA A 249 7.19 4.32 10.62
CA ALA A 249 8.27 4.55 11.56
C ALA A 249 9.46 5.34 10.96
N PRO A 250 9.30 6.66 10.79
CA PRO A 250 10.24 7.50 10.05
C PRO A 250 11.67 7.53 10.61
N LYS A 251 11.84 7.27 11.91
CA LYS A 251 13.18 7.22 12.53
C LYS A 251 13.86 5.86 12.36
N ASP A 252 13.08 4.82 12.13
CA ASP A 252 13.55 3.43 12.15
C ASP A 252 13.35 2.70 10.82
N SER A 253 12.75 3.37 9.83
CA SER A 253 12.54 2.84 8.47
C SER A 253 13.27 3.69 7.45
N SER A 254 13.93 3.04 6.48
CA SER A 254 14.64 3.77 5.42
C SER A 254 14.99 2.85 4.23
N MET A 255 15.44 3.47 3.13
CA MET A 255 15.96 2.78 1.94
C MET A 255 14.99 1.75 1.32
N THR A 256 13.70 2.00 1.46
CA THR A 256 12.66 1.14 0.87
C THR A 256 12.34 1.58 -0.56
N ARG A 257 12.08 0.61 -1.43
CA ARG A 257 11.70 0.83 -2.83
C ARG A 257 10.35 0.20 -3.12
N LEU A 258 9.44 1.01 -3.65
CA LEU A 258 8.09 0.61 -4.10
C LEU A 258 8.05 0.81 -5.60
N ILE A 259 8.18 -0.27 -6.38
CA ILE A 259 8.43 -0.16 -7.83
C ILE A 259 7.44 -1.01 -8.63
N GLY A 260 6.81 -0.41 -9.63
CA GLY A 260 6.02 -1.15 -10.63
C GLY A 260 4.78 -1.86 -10.07
N ASN A 261 4.27 -1.44 -8.90
CA ASN A 261 3.08 -2.04 -8.33
C ASN A 261 1.81 -1.49 -9.01
N GLN A 262 0.82 -2.34 -9.20
CA GLN A 262 -0.50 -2.00 -9.68
C GLN A 262 -1.49 -2.03 -8.51
N ILE A 263 -2.08 -0.88 -8.20
CA ILE A 263 -3.02 -0.70 -7.09
C ILE A 263 -4.35 -0.23 -7.66
N GLU A 264 -5.42 -0.96 -7.36
CA GLU A 264 -6.76 -0.68 -7.84
C GLU A 264 -7.76 -0.60 -6.69
N ASN A 265 -8.58 0.44 -6.67
CA ASN A 265 -9.67 0.62 -5.71
C ASN A 265 -9.18 0.68 -4.26
N ALA A 266 -8.18 1.47 -3.97
CA ALA A 266 -7.67 1.63 -2.61
C ALA A 266 -8.32 2.84 -1.90
N ALA A 267 -8.44 2.81 -0.58
CA ALA A 267 -8.70 4.00 0.19
C ALA A 267 -7.52 4.97 0.07
N GLN A 268 -6.35 4.50 0.36
CA GLN A 268 -5.08 5.19 0.08
C GLN A 268 -4.18 4.22 -0.69
N GLY A 269 -3.66 4.66 -1.82
CA GLY A 269 -2.80 3.79 -2.63
C GLY A 269 -1.46 3.53 -1.93
N ILE A 270 -0.68 4.57 -1.71
CA ILE A 270 0.65 4.49 -1.08
C ILE A 270 0.74 5.52 0.03
N ASP A 271 1.20 5.10 1.20
CA ASP A 271 1.34 5.94 2.39
C ASP A 271 2.77 5.81 2.95
N ILE A 272 3.52 6.91 2.93
CA ILE A 272 4.92 6.94 3.33
C ILE A 272 5.09 7.75 4.61
N HIS A 273 5.61 7.11 5.64
CA HIS A 273 6.06 7.70 6.89
C HIS A 273 7.49 7.22 7.15
N SER A 274 8.41 7.54 6.26
CA SER A 274 9.76 6.98 6.27
C SER A 274 10.76 7.85 5.52
N ASP A 275 12.03 7.70 5.83
CA ASP A 275 13.13 8.39 5.17
C ASP A 275 13.68 7.58 3.98
N GLN A 276 14.22 8.27 2.95
CA GLN A 276 14.94 7.66 1.82
C GLN A 276 14.14 6.59 1.09
N VAL A 277 12.89 6.90 0.71
CA VAL A 277 12.02 5.97 -0.02
C VAL A 277 11.97 6.32 -1.50
N ILE A 278 12.01 5.30 -2.35
CA ILE A 278 11.75 5.43 -3.78
C ILE A 278 10.35 4.87 -4.07
N VAL A 279 9.50 5.69 -4.69
CA VAL A 279 8.17 5.32 -5.19
C VAL A 279 8.20 5.55 -6.71
N ALA A 280 8.37 4.49 -7.49
CA ALA A 280 8.60 4.63 -8.92
C ALA A 280 7.77 3.65 -9.76
N ASP A 281 7.33 4.14 -10.92
CA ASP A 281 6.67 3.34 -11.96
C ASP A 281 5.41 2.58 -11.48
N ASN A 282 4.77 3.05 -10.40
CA ASN A 282 3.56 2.44 -9.89
C ASN A 282 2.33 2.96 -10.64
N PHE A 283 1.30 2.12 -10.72
CA PHE A 283 0.00 2.44 -11.28
C PHE A 283 -1.03 2.45 -10.15
N VAL A 284 -1.62 3.61 -9.84
CA VAL A 284 -2.62 3.76 -8.77
C VAL A 284 -3.93 4.25 -9.38
N VAL A 285 -4.90 3.35 -9.45
CA VAL A 285 -6.18 3.57 -10.12
C VAL A 285 -7.32 3.58 -9.12
N ASN A 286 -8.18 4.58 -9.20
CA ASN A 286 -9.42 4.65 -8.45
C ASN A 286 -9.20 4.58 -6.92
N ALA A 287 -8.19 5.30 -6.44
CA ALA A 287 -7.96 5.46 -5.01
C ALA A 287 -8.58 6.77 -4.50
N PHE A 288 -9.05 6.77 -3.26
CA PHE A 288 -9.50 8.01 -2.62
C PHE A 288 -8.33 8.99 -2.48
N ILE A 289 -7.18 8.53 -2.01
CA ILE A 289 -5.89 9.22 -2.08
C ILE A 289 -4.92 8.35 -2.88
N GLY A 290 -4.32 8.89 -3.94
CA GLY A 290 -3.35 8.16 -4.75
C GLY A 290 -2.12 7.80 -3.93
N MET A 291 -1.43 8.80 -3.41
CA MET A 291 -0.37 8.62 -2.41
C MET A 291 -0.21 9.84 -1.51
N LYS A 292 0.41 9.62 -0.36
CA LYS A 292 0.88 10.69 0.52
C LYS A 292 2.24 10.35 1.14
N ALA A 293 2.99 11.40 1.48
CA ALA A 293 4.18 11.33 2.30
C ALA A 293 4.05 12.32 3.46
N MET A 294 4.15 11.82 4.70
CA MET A 294 3.90 12.60 5.90
C MET A 294 4.59 11.99 7.14
N HIS A 295 4.38 12.58 8.31
CA HIS A 295 4.89 12.10 9.61
C HIS A 295 6.42 11.97 9.67
N GLY A 296 7.16 12.90 9.06
CA GLY A 296 8.60 12.91 9.04
C GLY A 296 9.22 12.21 7.83
N SER A 297 8.47 12.11 6.74
CA SER A 297 8.99 11.59 5.47
C SER A 297 9.99 12.55 4.85
N ARG A 298 11.23 12.10 4.68
CA ARG A 298 12.29 12.88 4.05
C ARG A 298 12.96 12.12 2.92
N ASN A 299 13.53 12.89 1.99
CA ASN A 299 14.31 12.32 0.89
C ASN A 299 13.53 11.28 0.09
N VAL A 300 12.25 11.53 -0.13
CA VAL A 300 11.37 10.64 -0.90
C VAL A 300 11.47 11.00 -2.38
N LEU A 301 11.79 10.02 -3.22
CA LEU A 301 11.73 10.16 -4.67
C LEU A 301 10.43 9.54 -5.19
N ILE A 302 9.55 10.37 -5.74
CA ILE A 302 8.27 9.98 -6.34
C ILE A 302 8.40 10.21 -7.85
N ASN A 303 8.64 9.15 -8.63
CA ASN A 303 9.02 9.30 -10.03
C ASN A 303 8.30 8.32 -10.97
N GLY A 304 7.81 8.83 -12.09
CA GLY A 304 7.28 7.98 -13.18
C GLY A 304 5.98 7.25 -12.87
N ASN A 305 5.28 7.62 -11.79
CA ASN A 305 4.03 6.94 -11.42
C ASN A 305 2.85 7.46 -12.25
N GLN A 306 1.83 6.62 -12.39
CA GLN A 306 0.57 6.97 -13.00
C GLN A 306 -0.55 6.92 -11.96
N PHE A 307 -1.24 8.05 -11.80
CA PHE A 307 -2.38 8.21 -10.90
C PHE A 307 -3.63 8.48 -11.73
N VAL A 308 -4.57 7.53 -11.70
CA VAL A 308 -5.76 7.58 -12.56
C VAL A 308 -7.02 7.54 -11.72
N ARG A 309 -7.95 8.46 -11.94
CA ARG A 309 -9.26 8.50 -11.25
C ARG A 309 -9.14 8.58 -9.72
N ASN A 310 -8.13 9.25 -9.20
CA ASN A 310 -8.04 9.51 -7.76
C ASN A 310 -8.99 10.64 -7.35
N SER A 311 -9.55 10.58 -6.15
CA SER A 311 -10.70 11.44 -5.79
C SER A 311 -10.33 12.67 -4.96
N LEU A 312 -9.45 12.53 -3.96
CA LEU A 312 -9.08 13.64 -3.07
C LEU A 312 -7.73 14.27 -3.43
N TRP A 313 -6.67 13.48 -3.40
CA TRP A 313 -5.34 13.86 -3.86
C TRP A 313 -4.75 12.74 -4.70
N ALA A 314 -4.05 13.09 -5.77
CA ALA A 314 -3.22 12.11 -6.45
C ALA A 314 -1.88 11.98 -5.71
N ILE A 315 -1.25 13.11 -5.37
CA ILE A 315 -0.02 13.16 -4.57
C ILE A 315 -0.18 14.23 -3.49
N GLY A 316 -0.04 13.84 -2.21
CA GLY A 316 -0.05 14.73 -1.07
C GLY A 316 1.26 14.66 -0.28
N LEU A 317 1.89 15.80 -0.02
CA LEU A 317 3.05 15.90 0.87
C LEU A 317 2.71 16.87 2.00
N MET A 318 2.86 16.40 3.24
CA MET A 318 2.51 17.22 4.40
C MET A 318 3.18 16.70 5.66
N PRO A 319 3.58 17.54 6.58
CA PRO A 319 3.87 17.10 7.94
C PRO A 319 2.64 16.48 8.60
N GLY A 320 2.81 15.71 9.63
CA GLY A 320 1.70 15.12 10.35
C GLY A 320 2.06 14.86 11.80
N THR A 321 1.13 14.32 12.56
CA THR A 321 1.36 13.92 13.94
C THR A 321 2.57 12.98 14.03
N GLY A 322 3.58 13.34 14.81
CA GLY A 322 4.84 12.62 14.90
C GLY A 322 5.99 13.24 14.13
N ALA A 323 5.75 14.29 13.31
CA ALA A 323 6.81 15.15 12.84
C ALA A 323 7.34 15.99 14.01
N ASP A 324 8.65 16.16 14.09
CA ASP A 324 9.30 17.03 15.06
C ASP A 324 10.54 17.70 14.43
N ALA A 325 11.19 18.60 15.14
CA ALA A 325 12.33 19.35 14.62
C ALA A 325 13.47 18.46 14.10
N GLY A 326 13.59 17.24 14.61
CA GLY A 326 14.57 16.24 14.14
C GLY A 326 14.00 15.28 13.08
N ASN A 327 12.72 15.38 12.76
CA ASN A 327 12.00 14.47 11.89
C ASN A 327 11.00 15.21 10.98
N SER A 328 11.38 16.36 10.47
CA SER A 328 10.57 17.17 9.57
C SER A 328 10.47 16.53 8.19
N ASP A 329 9.32 16.71 7.54
CA ASP A 329 9.10 16.29 6.16
C ASP A 329 9.86 17.18 5.17
N GLY A 330 10.37 16.61 4.08
CA GLY A 330 11.01 17.39 3.01
C GLY A 330 12.23 16.74 2.36
N GLY A 331 12.99 17.55 1.62
CA GLY A 331 14.12 17.09 0.81
C GLY A 331 13.70 16.13 -0.31
N SER A 332 12.43 16.21 -0.75
CA SER A 332 11.82 15.23 -1.65
C SER A 332 11.74 15.72 -3.08
N ILE A 333 11.68 14.79 -4.01
CA ILE A 333 11.52 15.05 -5.45
C ILE A 333 10.26 14.35 -5.95
N VAL A 334 9.40 15.11 -6.62
CA VAL A 334 8.18 14.63 -7.29
C VAL A 334 8.36 14.86 -8.78
N ALA A 335 8.68 13.81 -9.54
CA ALA A 335 9.09 14.00 -10.93
C ALA A 335 8.40 13.04 -11.90
N ASN A 336 8.12 13.54 -13.11
CA ASN A 336 7.67 12.75 -14.25
C ASN A 336 6.41 11.89 -13.99
N ASN A 337 5.56 12.28 -13.06
CA ASN A 337 4.32 11.56 -12.79
C ASN A 337 3.21 12.02 -13.72
N LEU A 338 2.35 11.10 -14.13
CA LEU A 338 1.15 11.38 -14.92
C LEU A 338 -0.09 11.23 -14.05
N ILE A 339 -0.87 12.28 -13.95
CA ILE A 339 -2.16 12.31 -13.27
C ILE A 339 -3.25 12.53 -14.31
N SER A 340 -4.19 11.60 -14.42
CA SER A 340 -5.27 11.69 -15.41
C SER A 340 -6.62 11.35 -14.81
N ARG A 341 -7.69 11.90 -15.39
CA ARG A 341 -9.08 11.68 -15.00
C ARG A 341 -9.29 11.90 -13.48
N PHE A 342 -8.58 12.84 -12.90
CA PHE A 342 -8.64 13.14 -11.48
C PHE A 342 -10.03 13.62 -11.07
N GLY A 343 -10.54 13.10 -9.96
CA GLY A 343 -11.89 13.40 -9.46
C GLY A 343 -12.98 12.45 -9.96
N GLU A 344 -12.70 11.59 -10.95
CA GLU A 344 -13.66 10.62 -11.49
C GLU A 344 -13.70 9.30 -10.72
N GLY A 345 -13.02 9.19 -9.59
CA GLY A 345 -12.98 7.97 -8.78
C GLY A 345 -14.32 7.64 -8.13
N ASP A 346 -14.52 6.38 -7.78
CA ASP A 346 -15.74 5.88 -7.17
C ASP A 346 -15.86 6.26 -5.67
N ALA A 347 -14.74 6.55 -5.02
CA ALA A 347 -14.72 7.03 -3.65
C ALA A 347 -15.24 8.47 -3.59
N ALA A 348 -16.39 8.66 -2.96
CA ALA A 348 -17.02 9.97 -2.88
C ALA A 348 -16.24 10.92 -1.97
N TRP A 349 -16.11 12.18 -2.40
CA TRP A 349 -15.61 13.27 -1.58
C TRP A 349 -16.57 14.46 -1.64
N ILE A 350 -17.25 14.70 -0.54
CA ILE A 350 -18.30 15.73 -0.47
C ILE A 350 -17.76 17.15 -0.30
N TRP A 351 -16.48 17.34 -0.02
CA TRP A 351 -15.86 18.66 0.21
C TRP A 351 -15.20 19.23 -1.04
N GLY A 352 -15.94 19.25 -2.10
CA GLY A 352 -15.50 19.54 -3.47
C GLY A 352 -14.42 20.60 -3.73
N ARG A 353 -14.13 21.47 -2.77
CA ARG A 353 -13.13 22.54 -2.94
C ARG A 353 -11.71 22.18 -2.51
N GLU A 354 -11.52 21.08 -1.78
CA GLU A 354 -10.20 20.67 -1.30
C GLU A 354 -9.52 19.61 -2.17
N ARG A 355 -10.23 19.02 -3.12
CA ARG A 355 -9.64 18.04 -4.02
C ARG A 355 -8.63 18.69 -4.97
N SER A 356 -7.49 18.05 -5.11
CA SER A 356 -6.40 18.57 -5.94
C SER A 356 -5.49 17.44 -6.42
N PRO A 357 -5.05 17.42 -7.68
CA PRO A 357 -3.98 16.54 -8.13
C PRO A 357 -2.76 16.56 -7.22
N PHE A 358 -2.27 17.74 -6.86
CA PHE A 358 -1.16 17.93 -5.93
C PHE A 358 -1.59 18.71 -4.70
N LYS A 359 -1.30 18.18 -3.52
CA LYS A 359 -1.53 18.86 -2.23
C LYS A 359 -0.22 18.97 -1.46
N PHE A 360 0.16 20.19 -1.09
CA PHE A 360 1.25 20.49 -0.17
C PHE A 360 0.66 21.19 1.05
N ASP A 361 0.86 20.64 2.24
CA ASP A 361 0.21 21.13 3.44
C ASP A 361 1.20 21.48 4.55
N ASN A 362 0.72 22.17 5.57
CA ASN A 362 1.47 22.61 6.74
C ASN A 362 1.37 21.65 7.93
N GLY A 363 0.76 20.50 7.74
CA GLY A 363 0.55 19.55 8.84
C GLY A 363 -0.80 19.74 9.54
N GLN A 364 -1.05 18.87 10.51
CA GLN A 364 -2.32 18.79 11.23
C GLN A 364 -2.29 19.54 12.55
N GLU A 365 -1.12 19.58 13.20
CA GLU A 365 -0.89 20.27 14.45
C GLU A 365 -0.17 21.60 14.23
N ALA A 366 -0.44 22.58 15.08
CA ALA A 366 0.21 23.89 14.99
C ALA A 366 1.73 23.84 15.16
N ASP A 367 2.22 22.83 15.88
CA ASP A 367 3.64 22.63 16.19
C ASP A 367 4.37 21.75 15.17
N ASP A 368 3.66 21.20 14.18
CA ASP A 368 4.31 20.41 13.14
C ASP A 368 5.31 21.27 12.34
N PRO A 369 6.55 20.81 12.16
CA PRO A 369 7.51 21.54 11.34
C PRO A 369 7.00 21.68 9.91
N PRO A 370 7.19 22.82 9.24
CA PRO A 370 6.72 22.99 7.89
C PRO A 370 7.44 22.04 6.92
N LEU A 371 6.71 21.54 5.93
CA LEU A 371 7.28 20.83 4.78
C LEU A 371 8.35 21.71 4.11
N ARG A 372 9.52 21.14 3.77
CA ARG A 372 10.65 21.91 3.24
C ARG A 372 11.29 21.27 2.03
N ASP A 373 11.78 22.14 1.14
CA ASP A 373 12.72 21.77 0.09
C ASP A 373 12.22 20.64 -0.80
N VAL A 374 11.09 20.86 -1.48
CA VAL A 374 10.50 19.89 -2.42
C VAL A 374 10.65 20.41 -3.85
N LEU A 375 11.24 19.59 -4.72
CA LEU A 375 11.28 19.84 -6.16
C LEU A 375 10.15 19.05 -6.84
N VAL A 376 9.33 19.78 -7.60
CA VAL A 376 8.22 19.21 -8.42
C VAL A 376 8.54 19.50 -9.87
N GLN A 377 8.90 18.46 -10.67
CA GLN A 377 9.37 18.70 -12.04
C GLN A 377 8.85 17.67 -13.03
N GLY A 378 8.57 18.14 -14.25
CA GLY A 378 8.24 17.26 -15.37
C GLY A 378 6.93 16.48 -15.21
N ASN A 379 6.08 16.83 -14.25
CA ASN A 379 4.81 16.15 -14.03
C ASN A 379 3.74 16.66 -15.00
N VAL A 380 2.80 15.78 -15.32
CA VAL A 380 1.66 16.07 -16.18
C VAL A 380 0.37 15.84 -15.41
N VAL A 381 -0.49 16.86 -15.36
CA VAL A 381 -1.89 16.70 -14.99
C VAL A 381 -2.70 16.85 -16.27
N ASP A 382 -3.32 15.76 -16.70
CA ASP A 382 -4.19 15.73 -17.86
C ASP A 382 -5.67 15.81 -17.45
N CYS A 383 -6.41 16.69 -18.09
CA CYS A 383 -7.84 16.84 -17.86
C CYS A 383 -8.56 16.83 -19.21
N ILE A 384 -9.34 15.78 -19.42
CA ILE A 384 -10.24 15.67 -20.58
C ILE A 384 -11.63 16.09 -20.13
N GLY A 385 -12.14 17.20 -20.68
CA GLY A 385 -13.45 17.76 -20.31
C GLY A 385 -13.35 18.81 -19.19
N GLU A 386 -14.43 18.97 -18.43
CA GLU A 386 -14.46 19.91 -17.32
C GLU A 386 -13.67 19.39 -16.12
N PRO A 387 -12.80 20.21 -15.51
CA PRO A 387 -12.04 19.80 -14.36
C PRO A 387 -12.95 19.52 -13.15
N LEU A 388 -12.63 18.49 -12.38
CA LEU A 388 -13.33 18.16 -11.14
C LEU A 388 -12.56 18.63 -9.90
N TYR A 389 -11.73 19.64 -10.04
CA TYR A 389 -10.91 20.24 -8.99
C TYR A 389 -10.82 21.76 -9.16
N ARG A 390 -10.55 22.45 -8.06
CA ARG A 390 -10.44 23.91 -8.07
C ARG A 390 -9.09 24.37 -8.62
N TYR A 391 -8.02 23.74 -8.13
CA TYR A 391 -6.65 23.99 -8.56
C TYR A 391 -5.93 22.65 -8.76
N ALA A 392 -5.07 22.56 -9.76
CA ALA A 392 -4.21 21.39 -9.95
C ALA A 392 -3.20 21.24 -8.81
N VAL A 393 -2.76 22.36 -8.25
CA VAL A 393 -1.83 22.43 -7.13
C VAL A 393 -2.46 23.26 -6.00
N ILE A 394 -2.53 22.71 -4.82
CA ILE A 394 -2.92 23.43 -3.60
C ILE A 394 -1.74 23.43 -2.63
N VAL A 395 -1.32 24.64 -2.22
CA VAL A 395 -0.38 24.86 -1.14
C VAL A 395 -1.14 25.53 0.00
N ALA A 396 -1.20 24.86 1.15
CA ALA A 396 -1.92 25.33 2.32
C ALA A 396 -0.96 25.90 3.40
N GLY A 397 -1.52 26.56 4.41
CA GLY A 397 -0.80 27.00 5.60
C GLY A 397 -0.29 28.44 5.59
N GLY A 398 -0.46 29.21 4.51
CA GLY A 398 -0.10 30.61 4.47
C GLY A 398 1.38 30.87 4.85
N GLU A 399 1.62 31.76 5.83
CA GLU A 399 2.98 32.08 6.30
C GLU A 399 3.67 30.91 7.00
N ASP A 400 2.92 30.01 7.64
CA ASP A 400 3.43 28.79 8.29
C ASP A 400 3.43 27.58 7.37
N GLY A 401 3.06 27.78 6.11
CA GLY A 401 2.98 26.73 5.12
C GLY A 401 4.33 26.20 4.64
N PRO A 402 4.31 25.31 3.65
CA PRO A 402 5.51 24.73 3.06
C PRO A 402 6.54 25.76 2.61
N LYS A 403 7.81 25.47 2.80
CA LYS A 403 8.95 26.34 2.44
C LYS A 403 9.83 25.68 1.39
N GLY A 404 10.38 26.48 0.46
CA GLY A 404 11.33 25.96 -0.54
C GLY A 404 10.70 25.01 -1.56
N LEU A 405 9.41 25.17 -1.86
CA LEU A 405 8.78 24.46 -2.97
C LEU A 405 9.25 25.06 -4.28
N ARG A 406 9.70 24.22 -5.20
CA ARG A 406 10.12 24.60 -6.56
C ARG A 406 9.37 23.78 -7.59
N PHE A 407 8.94 24.46 -8.67
CA PHE A 407 8.15 23.85 -9.75
C PHE A 407 8.85 24.09 -11.08
N ASP A 408 9.28 23.05 -11.77
CA ASP A 408 10.02 23.15 -13.02
C ASP A 408 9.43 22.23 -14.11
N ASN A 409 9.25 22.77 -15.30
CA ASN A 409 8.83 22.02 -16.49
C ASN A 409 7.58 21.13 -16.33
N ASN A 410 6.62 21.51 -15.50
CA ASN A 410 5.37 20.77 -15.32
C ASN A 410 4.32 21.23 -16.35
N LEU A 411 3.45 20.31 -16.75
CA LEU A 411 2.27 20.59 -17.56
C LEU A 411 1.01 20.30 -16.73
N PHE A 412 0.41 21.34 -16.15
CA PHE A 412 -0.77 21.22 -15.32
C PHE A 412 -2.01 21.78 -16.04
N ALA A 413 -2.98 20.92 -16.33
CA ALA A 413 -4.29 21.38 -16.75
C ALA A 413 -4.93 22.21 -15.61
N PRO A 414 -5.45 23.41 -15.89
CA PRO A 414 -6.05 24.25 -14.86
C PRO A 414 -7.36 23.64 -14.32
N GLY A 415 -7.61 23.83 -13.03
CA GLY A 415 -8.93 23.65 -12.46
C GLY A 415 -9.85 24.87 -12.74
N TRP A 416 -11.05 24.87 -12.17
CA TRP A 416 -12.02 25.98 -12.44
C TRP A 416 -11.58 27.33 -11.90
N ASP A 417 -10.65 27.42 -10.93
CA ASP A 417 -10.09 28.67 -10.42
C ASP A 417 -8.62 28.89 -10.88
N GLY A 418 -8.03 27.94 -11.60
CA GLY A 418 -6.67 28.07 -12.15
C GLY A 418 -5.77 26.87 -11.91
N VAL A 419 -4.47 27.06 -12.18
CA VAL A 419 -3.47 26.01 -12.00
C VAL A 419 -3.14 25.82 -10.52
N ALA A 420 -2.94 26.89 -9.78
CA ALA A 420 -2.56 26.85 -8.37
C ALA A 420 -3.19 28.00 -7.58
N ASN A 421 -3.34 27.79 -6.26
CA ASN A 421 -3.81 28.81 -5.33
C ASN A 421 -2.73 29.79 -4.86
N VAL A 422 -1.48 29.58 -5.27
CA VAL A 422 -0.30 30.43 -5.03
C VAL A 422 0.51 30.57 -6.33
N GLU A 423 1.44 31.52 -6.35
CA GLU A 423 2.43 31.61 -7.42
C GLU A 423 3.40 30.41 -7.33
N LEU A 424 3.56 29.68 -8.43
CA LEU A 424 4.50 28.56 -8.51
C LEU A 424 5.89 29.09 -8.88
N LEU A 425 6.83 29.00 -7.97
CA LEU A 425 8.21 29.44 -8.17
C LEU A 425 9.04 28.36 -8.86
N PRO A 426 9.86 28.69 -9.87
CA PRO A 426 10.75 27.76 -10.54
C PRO A 426 11.93 27.31 -9.67
#